data_c275d551731b4e45533233d3707b6b5e
#
_entry.id   c275d551731b4e45533233d3707b6b5e
#
_cell.length_a   1.000
_cell.length_b   1.000
_cell.length_c   1.000
_cell.angle_alpha   90.00
_cell.angle_beta   90.00
_cell.angle_gamma   90.00
#
_symmetry.space_group_name_H-M   'P 1'
#
loop_
_entity.id
_entity.type
_entity.pdbx_description
1 polymer ?
#
loop_
_entity_poly.entity_id
_entity_poly.type
_entity_poly.pdbx_seq_one_letter_code
_entity_poly.pdbx_strand_id
1 'polypeptide(L)'
;MNQAFICDAIRTPFGRYGGALSSVRADDLGAIPLRALMARNPNVDWAAITDVIFGCANQAGEDNRNVARMGSLLAGLPLEVPGATVNRLCGSGLDAIGTAARAIKSGEATLMIAGGVESMSRAPFVMPKAESAFGRTNAVYDTTIGWRFVNKLMKAQYGVDPMSETAENVATDYKIGREAQDRMALASQHNAVAAQKAGHFAREIVGVTLAQKKGGPILFDTDEHPRPTTLEALAKLKPIVFPDGTVTAGNASGVNDGACALLLADEVTAAKHGLTPRARIVGMATAGVAPRTMGIGPAPATQKVLALTGLTLEQLEVIELNEAFAAQGLAVLRILGLQDDDARVNAWGGAIALGHPLGASGARLVTTAVNRLHATGGRYALCTMCIGVGQGIALVLERV
;
A
#
# COMPACT_ATOMS: atom_id res chain seq x y z
N MET A 1 -11.27 22.33 15.49
CA MET A 1 -11.01 21.63 14.22
C MET A 1 -11.82 20.36 14.21
N ASN A 2 -12.48 20.05 13.10
CA ASN A 2 -13.15 18.77 12.92
C ASN A 2 -12.14 17.62 13.05
N GLN A 3 -12.62 16.47 13.49
CA GLN A 3 -11.83 15.24 13.50
C GLN A 3 -12.20 14.39 12.29
N ALA A 4 -11.24 13.64 11.76
CA ALA A 4 -11.48 12.71 10.66
C ALA A 4 -11.43 11.28 11.19
N PHE A 5 -12.53 10.55 11.02
CA PHE A 5 -12.68 9.18 11.48
C PHE A 5 -12.77 8.21 10.31
N ILE A 6 -12.14 7.06 10.45
CA ILE A 6 -12.34 5.90 9.61
C ILE A 6 -13.54 5.14 10.19
N CYS A 7 -14.61 5.01 9.40
CA CYS A 7 -15.83 4.34 9.80
C CYS A 7 -15.90 2.90 9.27
N ASP A 8 -15.39 2.67 8.05
CA ASP A 8 -15.30 1.34 7.46
C ASP A 8 -14.06 1.25 6.56
N ALA A 9 -13.56 0.02 6.38
CA ALA A 9 -12.38 -0.25 5.55
C ALA A 9 -12.47 -1.67 4.99
N ILE A 10 -12.21 -1.82 3.69
CA ILE A 10 -12.29 -3.11 3.00
C ILE A 10 -11.33 -3.14 1.82
N ARG A 11 -10.83 -4.33 1.48
CA ARG A 11 -9.94 -4.57 0.36
C ARG A 11 -10.29 -5.84 -0.40
N THR A 12 -9.81 -5.96 -1.61
CA THR A 12 -9.74 -7.26 -2.28
C THR A 12 -8.66 -8.13 -1.62
N PRO A 13 -8.68 -9.45 -1.77
CA PRO A 13 -7.47 -10.22 -1.59
C PRO A 13 -6.40 -9.71 -2.55
N PHE A 14 -5.11 -9.86 -2.19
CA PHE A 14 -4.02 -9.51 -3.08
C PHE A 14 -3.62 -10.71 -3.94
N GLY A 15 -3.66 -10.51 -5.26
CA GLY A 15 -3.18 -11.46 -6.25
C GLY A 15 -1.67 -11.32 -6.47
N ARG A 16 -0.99 -12.41 -6.78
CA ARG A 16 0.39 -12.37 -7.25
C ARG A 16 0.44 -11.98 -8.74
N TYR A 17 1.58 -11.55 -9.21
CA TYR A 17 1.82 -11.24 -10.62
C TYR A 17 1.44 -12.44 -11.51
N GLY A 18 0.62 -12.18 -12.52
CA GLY A 18 0.09 -13.22 -13.41
C GLY A 18 -0.82 -14.25 -12.73
N GLY A 19 -1.26 -13.99 -11.48
CA GLY A 19 -2.11 -14.88 -10.68
C GLY A 19 -3.60 -14.63 -10.87
N ALA A 20 -4.39 -14.90 -9.83
CA ALA A 20 -5.85 -14.93 -9.90
C ALA A 20 -6.47 -13.61 -10.40
N LEU A 21 -5.92 -12.45 -10.00
CA LEU A 21 -6.44 -11.14 -10.39
C LEU A 21 -5.93 -10.63 -11.74
N SER A 22 -5.02 -11.33 -12.41
CA SER A 22 -4.41 -10.87 -13.66
C SER A 22 -5.39 -10.66 -14.82
N SER A 23 -6.57 -11.26 -14.78
CA SER A 23 -7.64 -11.07 -15.76
C SER A 23 -8.59 -9.91 -15.42
N VAL A 24 -8.47 -9.31 -14.23
CA VAL A 24 -9.34 -8.22 -13.76
C VAL A 24 -8.70 -6.88 -14.13
N ARG A 25 -9.44 -6.02 -14.84
CA ARG A 25 -8.96 -4.67 -15.21
C ARG A 25 -8.75 -3.82 -13.96
N ALA A 26 -7.83 -2.87 -14.01
CA ALA A 26 -7.52 -1.99 -12.87
C ALA A 26 -8.74 -1.16 -12.42
N ASP A 27 -9.51 -0.64 -13.36
CA ASP A 27 -10.72 0.14 -13.10
C ASP A 27 -11.85 -0.71 -12.49
N ASP A 28 -12.07 -1.94 -12.99
CA ASP A 28 -13.00 -2.91 -12.41
C ASP A 28 -12.56 -3.34 -11.00
N LEU A 29 -11.26 -3.57 -10.81
CA LEU A 29 -10.68 -3.96 -9.52
C LEU A 29 -10.90 -2.88 -8.46
N GLY A 30 -10.70 -1.60 -8.84
CA GLY A 30 -10.97 -0.44 -7.97
C GLY A 30 -12.44 -0.29 -7.58
N ALA A 31 -13.38 -0.74 -8.43
CA ALA A 31 -14.81 -0.69 -8.16
C ALA A 31 -15.27 -1.72 -7.10
N ILE A 32 -14.54 -2.83 -6.93
CA ILE A 32 -14.95 -3.92 -6.02
C ILE A 32 -15.04 -3.46 -4.57
N PRO A 33 -14.00 -2.87 -3.94
CA PRO A 33 -14.11 -2.41 -2.56
C PRO A 33 -15.12 -1.26 -2.39
N LEU A 34 -15.36 -0.43 -3.42
CA LEU A 34 -16.40 0.60 -3.39
C LEU A 34 -17.79 -0.01 -3.30
N ARG A 35 -18.10 -1.00 -4.14
CA ARG A 35 -19.38 -1.75 -4.05
C ARG A 35 -19.55 -2.41 -2.69
N ALA A 36 -18.48 -2.97 -2.15
CA ALA A 36 -18.52 -3.61 -0.83
C ALA A 36 -18.79 -2.61 0.29
N LEU A 37 -18.19 -1.41 0.26
CA LEU A 37 -18.50 -0.34 1.23
C LEU A 37 -19.99 0.05 1.14
N MET A 38 -20.53 0.21 -0.08
CA MET A 38 -21.94 0.53 -0.28
C MET A 38 -22.87 -0.54 0.29
N ALA A 39 -22.57 -1.80 0.03
CA ALA A 39 -23.38 -2.93 0.52
C ALA A 39 -23.34 -3.05 2.05
N ARG A 40 -22.19 -2.75 2.67
CA ARG A 40 -21.99 -2.82 4.14
C ARG A 40 -22.63 -1.66 4.89
N ASN A 41 -22.83 -0.51 4.22
CA ASN A 41 -23.31 0.73 4.82
C ASN A 41 -24.58 1.23 4.11
N PRO A 42 -25.71 0.49 4.15
CA PRO A 42 -26.92 0.77 3.36
C PRO A 42 -27.64 2.07 3.78
N ASN A 43 -27.35 2.61 4.95
CA ASN A 43 -27.96 3.85 5.47
C ASN A 43 -27.21 5.11 5.03
N VAL A 44 -26.08 4.98 4.34
CA VAL A 44 -25.30 6.12 3.85
C VAL A 44 -25.98 6.73 2.63
N ASP A 45 -26.18 8.03 2.65
CA ASP A 45 -26.50 8.79 1.45
C ASP A 45 -25.22 8.95 0.61
N TRP A 46 -25.06 8.09 -0.38
CA TRP A 46 -23.87 8.04 -1.23
C TRP A 46 -23.72 9.29 -2.12
N ALA A 47 -24.79 10.06 -2.34
CA ALA A 47 -24.69 11.36 -3.02
C ALA A 47 -24.03 12.43 -2.14
N ALA A 48 -23.97 12.23 -0.82
CA ALA A 48 -23.29 13.12 0.12
C ALA A 48 -21.75 12.93 0.14
N ILE A 49 -21.19 11.95 -0.57
CA ILE A 49 -19.73 11.79 -0.70
C ILE A 49 -19.14 13.02 -1.39
N THR A 50 -18.27 13.75 -0.70
CA THR A 50 -17.63 14.95 -1.22
C THR A 50 -16.64 14.61 -2.35
N ASP A 51 -15.83 13.56 -2.17
CA ASP A 51 -14.87 13.10 -3.17
C ASP A 51 -14.41 11.65 -2.91
N VAL A 52 -13.94 10.97 -3.96
CA VAL A 52 -13.26 9.67 -3.90
C VAL A 52 -11.81 9.85 -4.29
N ILE A 53 -10.88 9.67 -3.36
CA ILE A 53 -9.44 9.82 -3.63
C ILE A 53 -8.76 8.44 -3.62
N PHE A 54 -8.26 8.00 -4.77
CA PHE A 54 -7.53 6.74 -4.89
C PHE A 54 -6.07 6.96 -5.25
N GLY A 55 -5.20 6.22 -4.58
CA GLY A 55 -3.82 6.05 -4.98
C GLY A 55 -3.68 5.08 -6.14
N CYS A 56 -2.88 5.45 -7.15
CA CYS A 56 -2.47 4.57 -8.23
C CYS A 56 -1.12 5.04 -8.77
N ALA A 57 -0.13 4.17 -8.80
CA ALA A 57 1.23 4.53 -9.23
C ALA A 57 1.40 4.42 -10.74
N ASN A 58 0.87 3.37 -11.37
CA ASN A 58 0.84 3.22 -12.81
C ASN A 58 -0.42 3.90 -13.36
N GLN A 59 -0.26 4.81 -14.30
CA GLN A 59 -1.36 5.49 -14.98
C GLN A 59 -1.17 5.45 -16.50
N ALA A 60 -0.51 4.40 -16.98
CA ALA A 60 -0.18 4.25 -18.40
C ALA A 60 -1.16 3.32 -19.15
N GLY A 61 -1.89 2.48 -18.44
CA GLY A 61 -2.77 1.46 -19.00
C GLY A 61 -4.27 1.75 -18.78
N GLU A 62 -4.97 0.76 -18.29
CA GLU A 62 -6.42 0.80 -18.00
C GLU A 62 -6.77 1.77 -16.85
N ASP A 63 -5.76 2.20 -16.11
CA ASP A 63 -5.77 3.16 -15.01
C ASP A 63 -5.53 4.62 -15.44
N ASN A 64 -5.35 4.89 -16.74
CA ASN A 64 -4.92 6.21 -17.24
C ASN A 64 -5.95 7.34 -17.13
N ARG A 65 -7.23 7.02 -17.07
CA ARG A 65 -8.35 7.99 -17.09
C ARG A 65 -8.91 8.27 -15.71
N ASN A 66 -8.07 8.61 -14.73
CA ASN A 66 -8.53 8.85 -13.36
C ASN A 66 -9.28 7.63 -12.81
N VAL A 67 -8.51 6.61 -12.43
CA VAL A 67 -9.04 5.32 -12.00
C VAL A 67 -9.99 5.43 -10.79
N ALA A 68 -9.84 6.45 -9.93
CA ALA A 68 -10.77 6.75 -8.85
C ALA A 68 -12.18 7.04 -9.39
N ARG A 69 -12.28 7.94 -10.38
CA ARG A 69 -13.57 8.28 -11.00
C ARG A 69 -14.13 7.11 -11.81
N MET A 70 -13.30 6.40 -12.56
CA MET A 70 -13.72 5.21 -13.30
C MET A 70 -14.28 4.14 -12.35
N GLY A 71 -13.55 3.81 -11.28
CA GLY A 71 -13.99 2.86 -10.27
C GLY A 71 -15.28 3.27 -9.57
N SER A 72 -15.45 4.57 -9.26
CA SER A 72 -16.68 5.12 -8.67
C SER A 72 -17.90 4.91 -9.55
N LEU A 73 -17.79 5.23 -10.84
CA LEU A 73 -18.87 5.02 -11.81
C LEU A 73 -19.19 3.54 -12.01
N LEU A 74 -18.16 2.71 -12.15
CA LEU A 74 -18.30 1.26 -12.29
C LEU A 74 -18.88 0.60 -11.03
N ALA A 75 -18.64 1.18 -9.85
CA ALA A 75 -19.22 0.72 -8.60
C ALA A 75 -20.72 1.07 -8.49
N GLY A 76 -21.21 2.05 -9.24
CA GLY A 76 -22.58 2.55 -9.17
C GLY A 76 -22.77 3.68 -8.15
N LEU A 77 -21.70 4.37 -7.75
CA LEU A 77 -21.83 5.61 -6.99
C LEU A 77 -22.62 6.67 -7.82
N PRO A 78 -23.38 7.56 -7.18
CA PRO A 78 -24.09 8.65 -7.88
C PRO A 78 -23.18 9.46 -8.78
N LEU A 79 -23.73 9.97 -9.90
CA LEU A 79 -22.96 10.72 -10.90
C LEU A 79 -22.37 12.02 -10.37
N GLU A 80 -22.97 12.58 -9.32
CA GLU A 80 -22.54 13.79 -8.64
C GLU A 80 -21.23 13.61 -7.87
N VAL A 81 -20.90 12.38 -7.47
CA VAL A 81 -19.70 12.08 -6.68
C VAL A 81 -18.45 12.16 -7.55
N PRO A 82 -17.58 13.14 -7.35
CA PRO A 82 -16.34 13.25 -8.12
C PRO A 82 -15.31 12.19 -7.71
N GLY A 83 -14.15 12.21 -8.36
CA GLY A 83 -13.05 11.34 -7.99
C GLY A 83 -11.72 11.91 -8.47
N ALA A 84 -10.67 11.68 -7.70
CA ALA A 84 -9.30 12.09 -8.02
C ALA A 84 -8.31 10.94 -7.80
N THR A 85 -7.37 10.79 -8.72
CA THR A 85 -6.27 9.83 -8.60
C THR A 85 -5.00 10.57 -8.19
N VAL A 86 -4.37 10.11 -7.10
CA VAL A 86 -3.10 10.65 -6.61
C VAL A 86 -1.97 9.67 -6.82
N ASN A 87 -0.79 10.19 -7.15
CA ASN A 87 0.41 9.41 -7.35
C ASN A 87 1.55 9.91 -6.45
N ARG A 88 1.84 9.14 -5.42
CA ARG A 88 3.05 9.18 -4.61
C ARG A 88 3.74 7.82 -4.65
N LEU A 89 3.79 7.19 -5.83
CA LEU A 89 4.31 5.83 -6.03
C LEU A 89 3.75 4.86 -4.97
N CYS A 90 4.62 4.11 -4.27
CA CYS A 90 4.21 3.15 -3.24
C CYS A 90 3.30 3.76 -2.15
N GLY A 91 3.49 5.04 -1.81
CA GLY A 91 2.75 5.75 -0.76
C GLY A 91 1.39 6.30 -1.17
N SER A 92 0.96 6.09 -2.42
CA SER A 92 -0.23 6.75 -2.99
C SER A 92 -1.51 6.49 -2.19
N GLY A 93 -1.77 5.25 -1.76
CA GLY A 93 -2.96 4.92 -0.99
C GLY A 93 -2.97 5.54 0.41
N LEU A 94 -1.80 5.63 1.06
CA LEU A 94 -1.68 6.29 2.36
C LEU A 94 -1.83 7.82 2.23
N ASP A 95 -1.29 8.39 1.16
CA ASP A 95 -1.44 9.83 0.84
C ASP A 95 -2.90 10.20 0.51
N ALA A 96 -3.62 9.32 -0.19
CA ALA A 96 -5.06 9.48 -0.45
C ALA A 96 -5.86 9.59 0.87
N ILE A 97 -5.60 8.70 1.83
CA ILE A 97 -6.26 8.72 3.15
C ILE A 97 -5.90 9.99 3.92
N GLY A 98 -4.63 10.36 3.95
CA GLY A 98 -4.21 11.58 4.64
C GLY A 98 -4.76 12.85 4.00
N THR A 99 -4.92 12.88 2.67
CA THR A 99 -5.54 14.01 1.93
C THR A 99 -7.02 14.13 2.27
N ALA A 100 -7.76 13.02 2.25
CA ALA A 100 -9.17 13.00 2.66
C ALA A 100 -9.34 13.45 4.12
N ALA A 101 -8.46 12.98 5.03
CA ALA A 101 -8.49 13.42 6.43
C ALA A 101 -8.21 14.90 6.60
N ARG A 102 -7.33 15.51 5.80
CA ARG A 102 -7.08 16.96 5.81
C ARG A 102 -8.28 17.74 5.33
N ALA A 103 -8.95 17.31 4.26
CA ALA A 103 -10.16 17.94 3.77
C ALA A 103 -11.29 17.91 4.82
N ILE A 104 -11.45 16.82 5.55
CA ILE A 104 -12.42 16.72 6.66
C ILE A 104 -12.01 17.65 7.81
N LYS A 105 -10.74 17.64 8.20
CA LYS A 105 -10.25 18.48 9.31
C LYS A 105 -10.32 19.98 9.01
N SER A 106 -10.14 20.39 7.75
CA SER A 106 -10.30 21.79 7.32
C SER A 106 -11.75 22.23 7.27
N GLY A 107 -12.71 21.29 7.22
CA GLY A 107 -14.14 21.58 7.05
C GLY A 107 -14.57 21.71 5.59
N GLU A 108 -13.70 21.41 4.62
CA GLU A 108 -14.03 21.40 3.19
C GLU A 108 -14.83 20.16 2.78
N ALA A 109 -14.76 19.09 3.57
CA ALA A 109 -15.45 17.83 3.37
C ALA A 109 -15.99 17.30 4.70
N THR A 110 -17.05 16.48 4.62
CA THR A 110 -17.63 15.82 5.80
C THR A 110 -17.70 14.30 5.66
N LEU A 111 -17.78 13.80 4.41
CA LEU A 111 -17.85 12.39 4.07
C LEU A 111 -17.03 12.13 2.80
N MET A 112 -16.07 11.22 2.90
CA MET A 112 -15.15 10.93 1.81
C MET A 112 -14.86 9.43 1.70
N ILE A 113 -14.49 8.98 0.51
CA ILE A 113 -13.85 7.68 0.30
C ILE A 113 -12.39 7.91 -0.05
N ALA A 114 -11.49 7.17 0.58
CA ALA A 114 -10.08 7.17 0.22
C ALA A 114 -9.53 5.73 0.14
N GLY A 115 -8.56 5.51 -0.71
CA GLY A 115 -8.00 4.17 -0.87
C GLY A 115 -6.99 4.10 -1.99
N GLY A 116 -7.02 3.01 -2.75
CA GLY A 116 -6.17 2.89 -3.92
C GLY A 116 -6.26 1.53 -4.60
N VAL A 117 -5.72 1.47 -5.78
CA VAL A 117 -5.71 0.29 -6.64
C VAL A 117 -4.39 0.19 -7.40
N GLU A 118 -3.93 -1.02 -7.62
CA GLU A 118 -2.85 -1.31 -8.55
C GLU A 118 -3.08 -2.65 -9.21
N SER A 119 -2.95 -2.72 -10.53
CA SER A 119 -2.85 -3.97 -11.25
C SER A 119 -1.50 -4.00 -11.97
N MET A 120 -0.51 -4.59 -11.30
CA MET A 120 0.84 -4.68 -11.85
C MET A 120 0.92 -5.77 -12.93
N SER A 121 0.04 -6.78 -12.88
CA SER A 121 -0.06 -7.80 -13.92
C SER A 121 -0.53 -7.24 -15.28
N ARG A 122 -1.29 -6.14 -15.26
CA ARG A 122 -1.85 -5.51 -16.46
C ARG A 122 -1.16 -4.21 -16.85
N ALA A 123 -0.05 -3.90 -16.20
CA ALA A 123 0.79 -2.77 -16.57
C ALA A 123 1.25 -2.90 -18.03
N PRO A 124 0.98 -1.91 -18.91
CA PRO A 124 1.21 -2.05 -20.33
C PRO A 124 2.67 -1.87 -20.72
N PHE A 125 3.02 -2.32 -21.90
CA PHE A 125 4.19 -1.83 -22.59
C PHE A 125 3.93 -0.43 -23.15
N VAL A 126 4.93 0.45 -23.06
CA VAL A 126 4.87 1.82 -23.57
C VAL A 126 6.05 2.12 -24.48
N MET A 127 5.83 3.02 -25.43
CA MET A 127 6.77 3.37 -26.46
C MET A 127 6.82 4.88 -26.62
N PRO A 128 8.01 5.52 -26.65
CA PRO A 128 8.12 6.95 -26.91
C PRO A 128 7.74 7.28 -28.36
N LYS A 129 7.36 8.51 -28.59
CA LYS A 129 7.33 9.03 -29.97
C LYS A 129 8.75 9.15 -30.52
N ALA A 130 8.91 8.99 -31.84
CA ALA A 130 10.18 9.22 -32.50
C ALA A 130 10.64 10.67 -32.30
N GLU A 131 11.93 10.86 -31.98
CA GLU A 131 12.53 12.18 -31.80
C GLU A 131 12.82 12.87 -33.13
N SER A 132 12.90 12.11 -34.23
CA SER A 132 13.17 12.60 -35.57
C SER A 132 12.29 11.92 -36.61
N ALA A 133 12.02 12.62 -37.73
CA ALA A 133 11.34 12.02 -38.87
C ALA A 133 12.18 10.86 -39.43
N PHE A 134 11.50 9.78 -39.83
CA PHE A 134 12.14 8.57 -40.40
C PHE A 134 13.14 7.88 -39.44
N GLY A 135 13.00 8.09 -38.11
CA GLY A 135 13.80 7.40 -37.10
C GLY A 135 13.65 5.88 -37.23
N ARG A 136 14.78 5.15 -37.16
CA ARG A 136 14.84 3.68 -37.36
C ARG A 136 15.00 2.92 -36.02
N THR A 137 15.08 3.66 -34.92
CA THR A 137 15.20 3.09 -33.56
C THR A 137 13.90 3.30 -32.81
N ASN A 138 13.48 2.28 -32.08
CA ASN A 138 12.30 2.33 -31.25
C ASN A 138 12.58 1.57 -29.92
N ALA A 139 12.22 2.16 -28.80
CA ALA A 139 12.35 1.54 -27.50
C ALA A 139 10.95 1.20 -26.96
N VAL A 140 10.79 -0.01 -26.44
CA VAL A 140 9.57 -0.44 -25.74
C VAL A 140 9.93 -0.70 -24.28
N TYR A 141 9.15 -0.15 -23.36
CA TYR A 141 9.37 -0.28 -21.93
C TYR A 141 8.20 -1.02 -21.29
N ASP A 142 8.52 -1.99 -20.43
CA ASP A 142 7.56 -2.58 -19.50
C ASP A 142 7.30 -1.60 -18.36
N THR A 143 6.03 -1.32 -18.05
CA THR A 143 5.66 -0.39 -16.98
C THR A 143 5.31 -1.09 -15.67
N THR A 144 5.47 -2.42 -15.60
CA THR A 144 5.19 -3.20 -14.38
C THR A 144 6.02 -2.72 -13.21
N ILE A 145 7.33 -2.55 -13.41
CA ILE A 145 8.27 -2.08 -12.38
C ILE A 145 9.49 -1.42 -13.06
N GLY A 146 10.14 -0.52 -12.34
CA GLY A 146 11.40 0.08 -12.78
C GLY A 146 11.21 1.38 -13.56
N TRP A 147 12.34 1.86 -14.11
CA TRP A 147 12.44 3.13 -14.79
C TRP A 147 12.06 3.02 -16.27
N ARG A 148 11.32 4.01 -16.78
CA ARG A 148 11.03 4.23 -18.20
C ARG A 148 11.18 5.71 -18.51
N PHE A 149 11.51 6.06 -19.76
CA PHE A 149 11.72 7.45 -20.20
C PHE A 149 12.68 8.22 -19.30
N VAL A 150 13.85 7.63 -19.01
CA VAL A 150 14.81 8.14 -18.04
C VAL A 150 15.27 9.56 -18.40
N ASN A 151 15.07 10.50 -17.49
CA ASN A 151 15.60 11.86 -17.61
C ASN A 151 17.12 11.82 -17.40
N LYS A 152 17.89 12.37 -18.36
CA LYS A 152 19.37 12.35 -18.34
C LYS A 152 19.96 13.12 -17.15
N LEU A 153 19.34 14.25 -16.76
CA LEU A 153 19.81 15.04 -15.62
C LEU A 153 19.52 14.30 -14.30
N MET A 154 18.33 13.70 -14.18
CA MET A 154 17.99 12.87 -13.03
C MET A 154 18.98 11.73 -12.84
N LYS A 155 19.31 11.01 -13.94
CA LYS A 155 20.30 9.94 -13.93
C LYS A 155 21.69 10.43 -13.52
N ALA A 156 22.12 11.59 -14.02
CA ALA A 156 23.44 12.14 -13.72
C ALA A 156 23.56 12.64 -12.26
N GLN A 157 22.50 13.19 -11.69
CA GLN A 157 22.52 13.81 -10.37
C GLN A 157 22.22 12.82 -9.22
N TYR A 158 21.29 11.89 -9.44
CA TYR A 158 20.72 11.06 -8.37
C TYR A 158 20.74 9.55 -8.67
N GLY A 159 21.15 9.17 -9.87
CA GLY A 159 21.04 7.77 -10.33
C GLY A 159 19.59 7.38 -10.69
N VAL A 160 19.46 6.18 -11.20
CA VAL A 160 18.17 5.54 -11.54
C VAL A 160 18.23 4.07 -11.15
N ASP A 161 18.73 3.78 -9.96
CA ASP A 161 18.90 2.44 -9.45
C ASP A 161 17.53 1.72 -9.43
N PRO A 162 17.44 0.47 -9.89
CA PRO A 162 16.27 -0.37 -9.69
C PRO A 162 15.94 -0.52 -8.19
N MET A 163 14.70 -0.81 -7.86
CA MET A 163 14.26 -0.90 -6.45
C MET A 163 15.07 -1.92 -5.64
N SER A 164 15.38 -3.07 -6.22
CA SER A 164 16.22 -4.08 -5.57
C SER A 164 17.66 -3.61 -5.33
N GLU A 165 18.22 -2.80 -6.22
CA GLU A 165 19.54 -2.19 -6.04
C GLU A 165 19.51 -1.14 -4.91
N THR A 166 18.44 -0.33 -4.81
CA THR A 166 18.28 0.58 -3.66
C THR A 166 18.22 -0.17 -2.33
N ALA A 167 17.67 -1.39 -2.31
CA ALA A 167 17.66 -2.23 -1.12
C ALA A 167 19.05 -2.77 -0.78
N GLU A 168 19.88 -3.16 -1.76
CA GLU A 168 21.29 -3.51 -1.55
C GLU A 168 22.11 -2.31 -1.05
N ASN A 169 21.85 -1.10 -1.57
CA ASN A 169 22.47 0.12 -1.07
C ASN A 169 22.16 0.33 0.42
N VAL A 170 20.90 0.13 0.82
CA VAL A 170 20.49 0.19 2.24
C VAL A 170 21.15 -0.93 3.05
N ALA A 171 21.19 -2.16 2.54
CA ALA A 171 21.84 -3.28 3.22
C ALA A 171 23.32 -2.98 3.49
N THR A 172 24.01 -2.41 2.52
CA THR A 172 25.42 -2.03 2.62
C THR A 172 25.65 -0.88 3.60
N ASP A 173 24.94 0.25 3.41
CA ASP A 173 25.12 1.46 4.18
C ASP A 173 24.76 1.26 5.68
N TYR A 174 23.73 0.43 5.95
CA TYR A 174 23.25 0.14 7.31
C TYR A 174 23.74 -1.22 7.85
N LYS A 175 24.63 -1.92 7.15
CA LYS A 175 25.23 -3.20 7.55
C LYS A 175 24.19 -4.27 7.89
N ILE A 176 23.18 -4.42 7.02
CA ILE A 176 22.12 -5.40 7.18
C ILE A 176 22.50 -6.70 6.44
N GLY A 177 22.93 -7.70 7.19
CA GLY A 177 23.33 -8.98 6.61
C GLY A 177 22.15 -9.81 6.08
N ARG A 178 22.47 -10.75 5.19
CA ARG A 178 21.51 -11.67 4.55
C ARG A 178 20.66 -12.44 5.56
N GLU A 179 21.28 -12.99 6.60
CA GLU A 179 20.59 -13.80 7.61
C GLU A 179 19.51 -13.01 8.36
N ALA A 180 19.79 -11.74 8.72
CA ALA A 180 18.79 -10.87 9.34
C ALA A 180 17.60 -10.62 8.41
N GLN A 181 17.87 -10.40 7.12
CA GLN A 181 16.82 -10.21 6.11
C GLN A 181 15.96 -11.47 5.95
N ASP A 182 16.56 -12.65 5.90
CA ASP A 182 15.83 -13.91 5.78
C ASP A 182 15.01 -14.22 7.05
N ARG A 183 15.49 -13.86 8.26
CA ARG A 183 14.70 -13.96 9.50
C ARG A 183 13.47 -13.06 9.47
N MET A 184 13.61 -11.80 9.04
CA MET A 184 12.46 -10.90 8.89
C MET A 184 11.46 -11.45 7.86
N ALA A 185 11.93 -11.96 6.74
CA ALA A 185 11.08 -12.56 5.72
C ALA A 185 10.32 -13.79 6.22
N LEU A 186 11.01 -14.66 6.99
CA LEU A 186 10.37 -15.81 7.62
C LEU A 186 9.29 -15.38 8.61
N ALA A 187 9.56 -14.40 9.46
CA ALA A 187 8.60 -13.86 10.42
C ALA A 187 7.36 -13.29 9.69
N SER A 188 7.55 -12.51 8.62
CA SER A 188 6.46 -11.99 7.80
C SER A 188 5.56 -13.11 7.25
N GLN A 189 6.16 -14.18 6.68
CA GLN A 189 5.40 -15.33 6.16
C GLN A 189 4.67 -16.10 7.27
N HIS A 190 5.32 -16.37 8.39
CA HIS A 190 4.69 -17.06 9.52
C HIS A 190 3.51 -16.28 10.08
N ASN A 191 3.69 -14.98 10.30
CA ASN A 191 2.65 -14.09 10.80
C ASN A 191 1.45 -14.03 9.85
N ALA A 192 1.68 -13.89 8.54
CA ALA A 192 0.61 -13.86 7.54
C ALA A 192 -0.18 -15.16 7.49
N VAL A 193 0.51 -16.31 7.45
CA VAL A 193 -0.14 -17.63 7.44
C VAL A 193 -0.92 -17.87 8.75
N ALA A 194 -0.39 -17.47 9.89
CA ALA A 194 -1.09 -17.56 11.18
C ALA A 194 -2.34 -16.67 11.20
N ALA A 195 -2.22 -15.42 10.73
CA ALA A 195 -3.34 -14.48 10.65
C ALA A 195 -4.46 -14.97 9.71
N GLN A 196 -4.10 -15.53 8.54
CA GLN A 196 -5.07 -16.17 7.63
C GLN A 196 -5.82 -17.31 8.31
N LYS A 197 -5.08 -18.23 8.95
CA LYS A 197 -5.67 -19.38 9.68
C LYS A 197 -6.58 -18.95 10.83
N ALA A 198 -6.22 -17.88 11.52
CA ALA A 198 -7.02 -17.31 12.62
C ALA A 198 -8.24 -16.49 12.13
N GLY A 199 -8.40 -16.28 10.81
CA GLY A 199 -9.50 -15.53 10.23
C GLY A 199 -9.40 -14.01 10.44
N HIS A 200 -8.23 -13.48 10.78
CA HIS A 200 -8.05 -12.04 11.04
C HIS A 200 -8.36 -11.17 9.82
N PHE A 201 -8.14 -11.66 8.61
CA PHE A 201 -8.42 -10.92 7.38
C PHE A 201 -9.88 -11.00 6.91
N ALA A 202 -10.73 -11.82 7.53
CA ALA A 202 -12.13 -11.99 7.11
C ALA A 202 -12.96 -10.69 7.18
N ARG A 203 -12.57 -9.76 8.06
CA ARG A 203 -13.27 -8.46 8.21
C ARG A 203 -12.84 -7.43 7.18
N GLU A 204 -11.67 -7.60 6.57
CA GLU A 204 -11.09 -6.62 5.64
C GLU A 204 -11.13 -7.09 4.17
N ILE A 205 -11.35 -8.37 3.90
CA ILE A 205 -11.36 -8.91 2.54
C ILE A 205 -12.80 -9.05 2.02
N VAL A 206 -13.04 -8.48 0.84
CA VAL A 206 -14.18 -8.82 -0.01
C VAL A 206 -13.72 -9.75 -1.14
N GLY A 207 -14.37 -10.89 -1.31
CA GLY A 207 -14.06 -11.82 -2.37
C GLY A 207 -14.31 -11.25 -3.78
N VAL A 208 -13.48 -11.64 -4.71
CA VAL A 208 -13.57 -11.26 -6.13
C VAL A 208 -14.11 -12.45 -6.93
N THR A 209 -15.26 -12.27 -7.56
CA THR A 209 -15.83 -13.30 -8.45
C THR A 209 -15.13 -13.28 -9.80
N LEU A 210 -14.44 -14.35 -10.13
CA LEU A 210 -13.66 -14.50 -11.36
C LEU A 210 -14.42 -15.34 -12.38
N ALA A 211 -14.68 -14.78 -13.55
CA ALA A 211 -15.26 -15.52 -14.66
C ALA A 211 -14.27 -16.57 -15.18
N GLN A 212 -14.76 -17.76 -15.49
CA GLN A 212 -13.96 -18.83 -16.06
C GLN A 212 -14.38 -19.12 -17.50
N LYS A 213 -13.42 -19.51 -18.34
CA LYS A 213 -13.71 -19.94 -19.74
C LYS A 213 -14.55 -21.19 -19.79
N LYS A 214 -14.44 -22.09 -18.81
CA LYS A 214 -15.20 -23.33 -18.65
C LYS A 214 -15.53 -23.51 -17.17
N GLY A 215 -16.75 -23.95 -16.87
CA GLY A 215 -17.24 -24.09 -15.48
C GLY A 215 -17.94 -22.84 -14.97
N GLY A 216 -18.30 -22.84 -13.68
CA GLY A 216 -18.89 -21.69 -12.99
C GLY A 216 -17.82 -20.68 -12.55
N PRO A 217 -18.22 -19.47 -12.14
CA PRO A 217 -17.30 -18.49 -11.59
C PRO A 217 -16.62 -19.01 -10.31
N ILE A 218 -15.40 -18.60 -10.07
CA ILE A 218 -14.64 -18.89 -8.85
C ILE A 218 -14.64 -17.66 -7.96
N LEU A 219 -14.87 -17.85 -6.66
CA LEU A 219 -14.67 -16.81 -5.66
C LEU A 219 -13.20 -16.83 -5.20
N PHE A 220 -12.49 -15.73 -5.42
CA PHE A 220 -11.14 -15.49 -4.92
C PHE A 220 -11.24 -14.58 -3.69
N ASP A 221 -11.03 -15.12 -2.49
CA ASP A 221 -11.29 -14.47 -1.19
C ASP A 221 -10.13 -14.55 -0.20
N THR A 222 -8.96 -14.99 -0.67
CA THR A 222 -7.79 -15.20 0.17
C THR A 222 -6.54 -14.64 -0.53
N ASP A 223 -5.66 -13.95 0.22
CA ASP A 223 -4.39 -13.46 -0.31
C ASP A 223 -3.56 -14.61 -0.87
N GLU A 224 -3.11 -14.47 -2.12
CA GLU A 224 -2.48 -15.55 -2.89
C GLU A 224 -0.97 -15.66 -2.62
N HIS A 225 -0.36 -14.61 -2.09
CA HIS A 225 1.10 -14.52 -2.00
C HIS A 225 1.71 -15.22 -0.76
N PRO A 226 1.04 -15.29 0.43
CA PRO A 226 1.58 -15.97 1.60
C PRO A 226 1.87 -17.44 1.33
N ARG A 227 3.03 -17.91 1.78
CA ARG A 227 3.47 -19.30 1.59
C ARG A 227 4.31 -19.81 2.76
N PRO A 228 4.17 -21.09 3.15
CA PRO A 228 5.09 -21.70 4.11
C PRO A 228 6.52 -21.68 3.58
N THR A 229 7.47 -21.30 4.43
CA THR A 229 8.89 -21.29 4.12
C THR A 229 9.74 -21.61 5.37
N THR A 230 11.04 -21.81 5.21
CA THR A 230 12.00 -22.01 6.31
C THR A 230 13.27 -21.18 6.06
N LEU A 231 14.09 -20.98 7.08
CA LEU A 231 15.38 -20.29 6.91
C LEU A 231 16.30 -21.02 5.92
N GLU A 232 16.30 -22.36 5.94
CA GLU A 232 17.11 -23.17 5.02
C GLU A 232 16.64 -23.02 3.57
N ALA A 233 15.32 -22.85 3.35
CA ALA A 233 14.77 -22.60 2.02
C ALA A 233 15.13 -21.19 1.53
N LEU A 234 15.02 -20.18 2.40
CA LEU A 234 15.39 -18.80 2.09
C LEU A 234 16.90 -18.68 1.82
N ALA A 235 17.74 -19.29 2.63
CA ALA A 235 19.20 -19.27 2.48
C ALA A 235 19.69 -19.81 1.13
N LYS A 236 18.96 -20.75 0.50
CA LYS A 236 19.26 -21.31 -0.83
C LYS A 236 18.94 -20.37 -1.99
N LEU A 237 18.18 -19.31 -1.77
CA LEU A 237 17.80 -18.37 -2.83
C LEU A 237 19.03 -17.55 -3.25
N LYS A 238 19.19 -17.40 -4.56
CA LYS A 238 20.26 -16.59 -5.13
C LYS A 238 19.93 -15.09 -4.99
N PRO A 239 20.94 -14.25 -4.74
CA PRO A 239 20.79 -12.81 -4.85
C PRO A 239 20.30 -12.39 -6.24
N ILE A 240 19.48 -11.32 -6.31
CA ILE A 240 18.86 -10.87 -7.56
C ILE A 240 19.51 -9.64 -8.17
N VAL A 241 20.43 -8.99 -7.46
CA VAL A 241 21.11 -7.77 -7.92
C VAL A 241 22.57 -8.06 -8.26
N PHE A 242 23.36 -8.48 -7.29
CA PHE A 242 24.77 -8.79 -7.43
C PHE A 242 25.05 -10.24 -7.02
N PRO A 243 26.09 -10.91 -7.56
CA PRO A 243 26.38 -12.31 -7.20
C PRO A 243 26.64 -12.53 -5.70
N ASP A 244 27.21 -11.55 -5.03
CA ASP A 244 27.52 -11.48 -3.60
C ASP A 244 26.53 -10.63 -2.79
N GLY A 245 25.41 -10.27 -3.40
CA GLY A 245 24.36 -9.46 -2.78
C GLY A 245 23.57 -10.21 -1.72
N THR A 246 22.69 -9.49 -1.07
CA THR A 246 21.89 -9.98 0.07
C THR A 246 20.39 -10.04 -0.23
N VAL A 247 19.90 -9.25 -1.20
CA VAL A 247 18.48 -9.18 -1.59
C VAL A 247 18.12 -10.35 -2.51
N THR A 248 17.06 -11.05 -2.16
CA THR A 248 16.56 -12.21 -2.91
C THR A 248 15.05 -12.10 -3.15
N ALA A 249 14.51 -12.96 -3.99
CA ALA A 249 13.04 -13.07 -4.17
C ALA A 249 12.30 -13.54 -2.89
N GLY A 250 13.03 -14.03 -1.88
CA GLY A 250 12.44 -14.48 -0.61
C GLY A 250 12.34 -13.38 0.45
N ASN A 251 13.21 -12.35 0.37
CA ASN A 251 13.28 -11.26 1.34
C ASN A 251 12.91 -9.88 0.73
N ALA A 252 12.24 -9.91 -0.42
CA ALA A 252 11.63 -8.79 -1.10
C ALA A 252 10.11 -8.98 -1.18
N SER A 253 9.34 -7.89 -1.24
CA SER A 253 7.92 -7.94 -1.53
C SER A 253 7.65 -8.41 -2.96
N GLY A 254 6.45 -8.94 -3.20
CA GLY A 254 6.03 -9.34 -4.52
C GLY A 254 5.56 -8.18 -5.40
N VAL A 255 5.43 -8.49 -6.69
CA VAL A 255 4.67 -7.71 -7.68
C VAL A 255 3.23 -8.23 -7.63
N ASN A 256 2.25 -7.36 -7.37
CA ASN A 256 0.92 -7.80 -6.98
C ASN A 256 -0.20 -6.93 -7.58
N ASP A 257 -1.41 -7.48 -7.54
CA ASP A 257 -2.65 -6.83 -7.93
C ASP A 257 -3.56 -6.70 -6.71
N GLY A 258 -4.26 -5.56 -6.55
CA GLY A 258 -5.20 -5.39 -5.44
C GLY A 258 -5.80 -3.99 -5.36
N ALA A 259 -6.88 -3.87 -4.60
CA ALA A 259 -7.56 -2.61 -4.32
C ALA A 259 -8.04 -2.56 -2.87
N CYS A 260 -8.11 -1.34 -2.33
CA CYS A 260 -8.57 -1.07 -0.97
C CYS A 260 -9.35 0.25 -0.94
N ALA A 261 -10.42 0.32 -0.15
CA ALA A 261 -11.20 1.53 0.06
C ALA A 261 -11.62 1.67 1.53
N LEU A 262 -11.60 2.92 2.01
CA LEU A 262 -11.99 3.30 3.36
C LEU A 262 -13.05 4.42 3.28
N LEU A 263 -14.04 4.35 4.15
CA LEU A 263 -15.06 5.38 4.34
C LEU A 263 -14.64 6.27 5.52
N LEU A 264 -14.47 7.57 5.25
CA LEU A 264 -14.07 8.57 6.22
C LEU A 264 -15.18 9.59 6.43
N ALA A 265 -15.42 9.99 7.69
CA ALA A 265 -16.39 11.02 8.04
C ALA A 265 -15.90 11.89 9.20
N ASP A 266 -16.49 13.08 9.34
CA ASP A 266 -16.48 13.77 10.62
C ASP A 266 -17.49 13.13 11.59
N GLU A 267 -17.46 13.53 12.85
CA GLU A 267 -18.30 12.95 13.90
C GLU A 267 -19.80 13.15 13.65
N VAL A 268 -20.17 14.35 13.22
CA VAL A 268 -21.57 14.72 12.97
C VAL A 268 -22.14 13.94 11.79
N THR A 269 -21.37 13.85 10.71
CA THR A 269 -21.78 13.14 9.50
C THR A 269 -21.79 11.62 9.74
N ALA A 270 -20.85 11.09 10.52
CA ALA A 270 -20.87 9.69 10.93
C ALA A 270 -22.16 9.35 11.68
N ALA A 271 -22.53 10.15 12.67
CA ALA A 271 -23.78 9.98 13.43
C ALA A 271 -25.02 10.10 12.52
N LYS A 272 -25.05 11.09 11.62
CA LYS A 272 -26.17 11.30 10.67
C LYS A 272 -26.44 10.08 9.79
N HIS A 273 -25.38 9.40 9.35
CA HIS A 273 -25.47 8.23 8.46
C HIS A 273 -25.44 6.89 9.20
N GLY A 274 -25.50 6.90 10.54
CA GLY A 274 -25.47 5.68 11.37
C GLY A 274 -24.14 4.92 11.27
N LEU A 275 -23.05 5.62 10.94
CA LEU A 275 -21.71 5.07 10.87
C LEU A 275 -21.08 5.02 12.27
N THR A 276 -20.34 3.98 12.55
CA THR A 276 -19.56 3.84 13.78
C THR A 276 -18.10 4.20 13.53
N PRO A 277 -17.59 5.30 14.08
CA PRO A 277 -16.17 5.59 14.06
C PRO A 277 -15.36 4.43 14.65
N ARG A 278 -14.32 4.00 13.94
CA ARG A 278 -13.44 2.91 14.38
C ARG A 278 -12.05 3.40 14.77
N ALA A 279 -11.54 4.37 14.04
CA ALA A 279 -10.27 5.01 14.37
C ALA A 279 -10.29 6.47 13.93
N ARG A 280 -9.63 7.32 14.70
CA ARG A 280 -9.35 8.71 14.35
C ARG A 280 -8.00 8.82 13.65
N ILE A 281 -7.93 9.59 12.58
CA ILE A 281 -6.64 9.93 11.95
C ILE A 281 -6.01 11.08 12.73
N VAL A 282 -4.97 10.78 13.51
CA VAL A 282 -4.29 11.77 14.37
C VAL A 282 -3.46 12.73 13.53
N GLY A 283 -2.58 12.19 12.68
CA GLY A 283 -1.72 12.99 11.82
C GLY A 283 -1.05 12.17 10.71
N MET A 284 -0.51 12.88 9.73
CA MET A 284 0.30 12.32 8.65
C MET A 284 1.47 13.24 8.33
N ALA A 285 2.64 12.68 8.05
CA ALA A 285 3.82 13.40 7.60
C ALA A 285 4.53 12.66 6.47
N THR A 286 5.26 13.42 5.67
CA THR A 286 6.12 12.91 4.60
C THR A 286 7.55 13.43 4.78
N ALA A 287 8.52 12.69 4.27
CA ALA A 287 9.93 13.08 4.30
C ALA A 287 10.62 12.71 2.98
N GLY A 288 11.57 13.52 2.55
CA GLY A 288 12.49 13.21 1.47
C GLY A 288 13.79 12.62 2.01
N VAL A 289 14.39 11.70 1.25
CA VAL A 289 15.71 11.09 1.50
C VAL A 289 16.43 10.91 0.16
N ALA A 290 17.70 10.54 0.17
CA ALA A 290 18.43 10.26 -1.06
C ALA A 290 17.77 9.13 -1.85
N PRO A 291 17.54 9.28 -3.18
CA PRO A 291 16.90 8.27 -4.02
C PRO A 291 17.58 6.89 -3.94
N ARG A 292 18.92 6.84 -3.88
CA ARG A 292 19.66 5.57 -3.83
C ARG A 292 19.41 4.75 -2.54
N THR A 293 18.95 5.40 -1.46
CA THR A 293 18.62 4.77 -0.18
C THR A 293 17.18 5.07 0.23
N MET A 294 16.27 5.10 -0.75
CA MET A 294 14.86 5.45 -0.56
C MET A 294 14.18 4.64 0.55
N GLY A 295 14.68 3.43 0.81
CA GLY A 295 14.14 2.49 1.80
C GLY A 295 14.09 3.03 3.23
N ILE A 296 14.95 4.00 3.59
CA ILE A 296 14.97 4.59 4.94
C ILE A 296 13.92 5.71 5.14
N GLY A 297 13.22 6.14 4.07
CA GLY A 297 12.23 7.21 4.12
C GLY A 297 11.19 7.11 5.25
N PRO A 298 10.72 5.90 5.66
CA PRO A 298 9.80 5.74 6.79
C PRO A 298 10.32 6.31 8.11
N ALA A 299 11.63 6.22 8.37
CA ALA A 299 12.21 6.68 9.64
C ALA A 299 12.02 8.20 9.84
N PRO A 300 12.50 9.10 8.97
CA PRO A 300 12.27 10.53 9.13
C PRO A 300 10.78 10.93 8.99
N ALA A 301 9.97 10.19 8.21
CA ALA A 301 8.53 10.44 8.14
C ALA A 301 7.84 10.11 9.47
N THR A 302 8.23 9.01 10.13
CA THR A 302 7.76 8.62 11.46
C THR A 302 8.15 9.65 12.50
N GLN A 303 9.42 10.06 12.55
CA GLN A 303 9.88 11.11 13.48
C GLN A 303 9.09 12.41 13.32
N LYS A 304 8.81 12.82 12.07
CA LYS A 304 8.00 14.03 11.80
C LYS A 304 6.55 13.87 12.26
N VAL A 305 5.90 12.73 12.03
CA VAL A 305 4.50 12.55 12.45
C VAL A 305 4.38 12.44 13.95
N LEU A 306 5.33 11.81 14.63
CA LEU A 306 5.37 11.77 16.10
C LEU A 306 5.54 13.17 16.70
N ALA A 307 6.47 13.95 16.18
CA ALA A 307 6.63 15.36 16.59
C ALA A 307 5.37 16.20 16.35
N LEU A 308 4.69 16.00 15.20
CA LEU A 308 3.44 16.69 14.84
C LEU A 308 2.30 16.34 15.80
N THR A 309 2.22 15.09 16.25
CA THR A 309 1.11 14.58 17.07
C THR A 309 1.37 14.65 18.56
N GLY A 310 2.61 14.92 18.97
CA GLY A 310 3.04 14.91 20.38
C GLY A 310 3.12 13.50 20.97
N LEU A 311 3.12 12.47 20.13
CA LEU A 311 3.22 11.08 20.56
C LEU A 311 4.67 10.59 20.54
N THR A 312 4.96 9.59 21.37
CA THR A 312 6.22 8.88 21.37
C THR A 312 6.09 7.49 20.74
N LEU A 313 7.22 6.88 20.38
CA LEU A 313 7.24 5.56 19.76
C LEU A 313 6.76 4.44 20.71
N GLU A 314 6.95 4.63 22.03
CA GLU A 314 6.52 3.71 23.09
C GLU A 314 5.01 3.68 23.25
N GLN A 315 4.31 4.75 22.90
CA GLN A 315 2.85 4.82 22.94
C GLN A 315 2.16 4.09 21.79
N LEU A 316 2.93 3.69 20.77
CA LEU A 316 2.39 2.95 19.63
C LEU A 316 2.32 1.46 19.96
N GLU A 317 1.14 0.88 19.88
CA GLU A 317 0.88 -0.55 20.19
C GLU A 317 0.76 -1.40 18.93
N VAL A 318 0.55 -0.75 17.78
CA VAL A 318 0.50 -1.39 16.46
C VAL A 318 1.38 -0.59 15.50
N ILE A 319 2.27 -1.28 14.81
CA ILE A 319 3.11 -0.70 13.77
C ILE A 319 2.95 -1.53 12.49
N GLU A 320 2.41 -0.91 11.46
CA GLU A 320 2.35 -1.45 10.09
C GLU A 320 3.42 -0.75 9.25
N LEU A 321 4.55 -1.40 9.09
CA LEU A 321 5.66 -0.97 8.23
C LEU A 321 5.60 -1.75 6.93
N ASN A 322 5.46 -1.08 5.80
CA ASN A 322 5.51 -1.77 4.52
C ASN A 322 6.91 -2.36 4.26
N GLU A 323 6.96 -3.66 4.10
CA GLU A 323 8.19 -4.43 3.83
C GLU A 323 8.44 -4.49 2.32
N ALA A 324 8.82 -3.38 1.70
CA ALA A 324 9.23 -3.43 0.29
C ALA A 324 10.42 -4.40 0.11
N PHE A 325 11.35 -4.37 1.05
CA PHE A 325 12.48 -5.28 1.20
C PHE A 325 12.80 -5.47 2.69
N ALA A 326 13.27 -6.63 3.08
CA ALA A 326 13.67 -6.88 4.47
C ALA A 326 14.84 -5.96 4.90
N ALA A 327 15.80 -5.71 4.01
CA ALA A 327 16.92 -4.77 4.27
C ALA A 327 16.39 -3.39 4.67
N GLN A 328 15.41 -2.89 3.93
CA GLN A 328 14.76 -1.61 4.19
C GLN A 328 14.00 -1.61 5.52
N GLY A 329 13.21 -2.66 5.78
CA GLY A 329 12.46 -2.79 7.03
C GLY A 329 13.38 -2.76 8.26
N LEU A 330 14.43 -3.58 8.26
CA LEU A 330 15.42 -3.65 9.33
C LEU A 330 16.16 -2.33 9.54
N ALA A 331 16.56 -1.64 8.46
CA ALA A 331 17.22 -0.35 8.58
C ALA A 331 16.29 0.68 9.26
N VAL A 332 15.02 0.71 8.89
CA VAL A 332 14.02 1.62 9.51
C VAL A 332 13.85 1.31 10.99
N LEU A 333 13.68 0.02 11.36
CA LEU A 333 13.53 -0.37 12.77
C LEU A 333 14.74 0.09 13.60
N ARG A 334 15.95 -0.18 13.13
CA ARG A 334 17.19 0.19 13.82
C ARG A 334 17.39 1.72 13.92
N ILE A 335 17.04 2.49 12.88
CA ILE A 335 17.09 3.96 12.93
C ILE A 335 16.09 4.51 13.98
N LEU A 336 14.93 3.86 14.11
CA LEU A 336 13.91 4.24 15.10
C LEU A 336 14.22 3.71 16.51
N GLY A 337 15.27 2.91 16.71
CA GLY A 337 15.62 2.32 18.00
C GLY A 337 14.78 1.11 18.38
N LEU A 338 14.08 0.50 17.41
CA LEU A 338 13.29 -0.72 17.61
C LEU A 338 14.16 -1.97 17.39
N GLN A 339 13.78 -3.07 18.03
CA GLN A 339 14.38 -4.38 17.80
C GLN A 339 13.95 -4.94 16.44
N ASP A 340 14.78 -5.76 15.83
CA ASP A 340 14.50 -6.41 14.54
C ASP A 340 13.23 -7.30 14.58
N ASP A 341 12.87 -7.80 15.77
CA ASP A 341 11.75 -8.70 16.06
C ASP A 341 10.67 -8.06 16.97
N ASP A 342 10.56 -6.73 16.99
CA ASP A 342 9.55 -6.03 17.80
C ASP A 342 8.14 -6.55 17.47
N ALA A 343 7.50 -7.17 18.46
CA ALA A 343 6.20 -7.83 18.31
C ALA A 343 5.05 -6.91 17.86
N ARG A 344 5.21 -5.58 17.97
CA ARG A 344 4.25 -4.60 17.50
C ARG A 344 4.26 -4.46 15.98
N VAL A 345 5.37 -4.84 15.33
CA VAL A 345 5.60 -4.64 13.90
C VAL A 345 5.02 -5.81 13.11
N ASN A 346 4.11 -5.50 12.19
CA ASN A 346 3.55 -6.44 11.19
C ASN A 346 3.15 -7.80 11.80
N ALA A 347 2.49 -7.80 12.97
CA ALA A 347 2.13 -9.04 13.68
C ALA A 347 1.15 -9.94 12.89
N TRP A 348 0.51 -9.41 11.84
CA TRP A 348 -0.31 -10.20 10.91
C TRP A 348 0.38 -10.41 9.55
N GLY A 349 1.69 -10.20 9.49
CA GLY A 349 2.50 -10.27 8.27
C GLY A 349 2.56 -8.93 7.54
N GLY A 350 3.67 -8.70 6.83
CA GLY A 350 3.93 -7.52 6.02
C GLY A 350 3.92 -7.80 4.53
N ALA A 351 4.43 -6.87 3.74
CA ALA A 351 4.36 -6.93 2.28
C ALA A 351 5.21 -8.05 1.65
N ILE A 352 6.23 -8.55 2.33
CA ILE A 352 6.99 -9.73 1.86
C ILE A 352 6.06 -10.94 1.77
N ALA A 353 5.15 -11.09 2.72
CA ALA A 353 4.19 -12.20 2.73
C ALA A 353 2.90 -11.88 1.99
N LEU A 354 2.31 -10.69 2.22
CA LEU A 354 0.99 -10.34 1.69
C LEU A 354 1.02 -9.78 0.26
N GLY A 355 2.16 -9.22 -0.14
CA GLY A 355 2.31 -8.55 -1.43
C GLY A 355 2.27 -7.03 -1.36
N HIS A 356 2.61 -6.39 -2.50
CA HIS A 356 2.76 -4.93 -2.58
C HIS A 356 2.16 -4.34 -3.86
N PRO A 357 0.82 -4.38 -4.04
CA PRO A 357 0.17 -3.60 -5.10
C PRO A 357 0.28 -2.11 -4.75
N LEU A 358 1.16 -1.37 -5.45
CA LEU A 358 1.70 -0.07 -5.04
C LEU A 358 0.63 0.90 -4.52
N GLY A 359 -0.34 1.24 -5.37
CA GLY A 359 -1.40 2.21 -5.04
C GLY A 359 -2.34 1.76 -3.92
N ALA A 360 -2.53 0.46 -3.73
CA ALA A 360 -3.41 -0.09 -2.70
C ALA A 360 -2.71 -0.32 -1.35
N SER A 361 -1.39 -0.48 -1.34
CA SER A 361 -0.65 -0.93 -0.16
C SER A 361 -0.78 -0.01 1.04
N GLY A 362 -0.69 1.31 0.85
CA GLY A 362 -0.84 2.26 1.95
C GLY A 362 -2.23 2.20 2.60
N ALA A 363 -3.27 2.00 1.80
CA ALA A 363 -4.63 1.82 2.30
C ALA A 363 -4.80 0.49 3.03
N ARG A 364 -4.15 -0.60 2.57
CA ARG A 364 -4.11 -1.89 3.28
C ARG A 364 -3.44 -1.76 4.65
N LEU A 365 -2.31 -1.03 4.76
CA LEU A 365 -1.67 -0.80 6.06
C LEU A 365 -2.65 -0.20 7.07
N VAL A 366 -3.41 0.82 6.66
CA VAL A 366 -4.39 1.48 7.52
C VAL A 366 -5.54 0.53 7.87
N THR A 367 -6.07 -0.22 6.91
CA THR A 367 -7.15 -1.19 7.12
C THR A 367 -6.75 -2.26 8.13
N THR A 368 -5.56 -2.85 7.97
CA THR A 368 -5.02 -3.85 8.88
C THR A 368 -4.72 -3.26 10.26
N ALA A 369 -4.15 -2.04 10.32
CA ALA A 369 -3.86 -1.36 11.59
C ALA A 369 -5.13 -1.11 12.41
N VAL A 370 -6.21 -0.63 11.78
CA VAL A 370 -7.51 -0.45 12.46
C VAL A 370 -8.02 -1.78 13.01
N ASN A 371 -8.00 -2.85 12.21
CA ASN A 371 -8.45 -4.17 12.65
C ASN A 371 -7.60 -4.73 13.80
N ARG A 372 -6.26 -4.53 13.74
CA ARG A 372 -5.35 -4.94 14.83
C ARG A 372 -5.60 -4.19 16.11
N LEU A 373 -5.79 -2.86 16.06
CA LEU A 373 -6.13 -2.06 17.24
C LEU A 373 -7.39 -2.59 17.94
N HIS A 374 -8.42 -2.93 17.17
CA HIS A 374 -9.65 -3.51 17.73
C HIS A 374 -9.46 -4.94 18.24
N ALA A 375 -8.62 -5.74 17.61
CA ALA A 375 -8.36 -7.11 18.06
C ALA A 375 -7.51 -7.17 19.34
N THR A 376 -6.57 -6.24 19.51
CA THR A 376 -5.66 -6.20 20.66
C THR A 376 -6.12 -5.28 21.80
N GLY A 377 -7.11 -4.44 21.56
CA GLY A 377 -7.50 -3.37 22.50
C GLY A 377 -6.53 -2.19 22.53
N GLY A 378 -5.52 -2.17 21.64
CA GLY A 378 -4.52 -1.10 21.54
C GLY A 378 -5.13 0.24 21.19
N ARG A 379 -4.46 1.33 21.56
CA ARG A 379 -4.93 2.70 21.35
C ARG A 379 -4.35 3.35 20.10
N TYR A 380 -3.04 3.33 19.93
CA TYR A 380 -2.36 4.02 18.82
C TYR A 380 -1.70 3.07 17.84
N ALA A 381 -1.81 3.39 16.56
CA ALA A 381 -1.12 2.68 15.49
C ALA A 381 -0.33 3.64 14.60
N LEU A 382 0.81 3.16 14.10
CA LEU A 382 1.60 3.78 13.05
C LEU A 382 1.47 2.96 11.76
N CYS A 383 1.17 3.63 10.65
CA CYS A 383 1.30 3.09 9.31
C CYS A 383 2.39 3.87 8.58
N THR A 384 3.44 3.21 8.12
CA THR A 384 4.56 3.89 7.45
C THR A 384 5.13 3.06 6.31
N MET A 385 5.66 3.76 5.29
CA MET A 385 6.23 3.10 4.12
C MET A 385 7.24 3.95 3.38
N CYS A 386 8.21 3.29 2.75
CA CYS A 386 9.14 3.88 1.82
C CYS A 386 8.47 4.14 0.46
N ILE A 387 9.05 5.04 -0.29
CA ILE A 387 8.51 5.47 -1.57
C ILE A 387 9.69 5.64 -2.54
N GLY A 388 9.56 5.09 -3.73
CA GLY A 388 10.55 5.25 -4.77
C GLY A 388 10.94 6.71 -5.00
N VAL A 389 12.10 6.93 -5.59
CA VAL A 389 12.67 8.27 -5.81
C VAL A 389 13.00 9.02 -4.51
N GLY A 390 13.14 8.30 -3.39
CA GLY A 390 13.67 8.87 -2.14
C GLY A 390 12.65 9.62 -1.29
N GLN A 391 11.55 8.97 -0.91
CA GLN A 391 10.59 9.54 0.04
C GLN A 391 10.14 8.50 1.08
N GLY A 392 9.48 8.99 2.12
CA GLY A 392 8.73 8.21 3.09
C GLY A 392 7.44 8.92 3.49
N ILE A 393 6.47 8.15 3.97
CA ILE A 393 5.20 8.63 4.49
C ILE A 393 4.85 7.86 5.76
N ALA A 394 4.29 8.55 6.74
CA ALA A 394 3.84 7.98 8.01
C ALA A 394 2.51 8.61 8.44
N LEU A 395 1.59 7.78 8.94
CA LEU A 395 0.27 8.18 9.42
C LEU A 395 0.03 7.51 10.77
N VAL A 396 -0.49 8.28 11.72
CA VAL A 396 -0.85 7.81 13.07
C VAL A 396 -2.36 7.75 13.22
N LEU A 397 -2.83 6.64 13.77
CA LEU A 397 -4.23 6.35 14.09
C LEU A 397 -4.42 6.26 15.60
N GLU A 398 -5.62 6.60 16.07
CA GLU A 398 -6.10 6.33 17.42
C GLU A 398 -7.41 5.55 17.34
N ARG A 399 -7.50 4.41 18.02
CA ARG A 399 -8.76 3.65 18.15
C ARG A 399 -9.76 4.46 18.97
N VAL A 400 -10.99 4.48 18.55
CA VAL A 400 -12.12 5.13 19.23
C VAL A 400 -13.22 4.10 19.53
#